data_e9790c4433790ab4e96c110e7f7f9a26
#
_entry.id   e9790c4433790ab4e96c110e7f7f9a26
#
_cell.length_a   1.000
_cell.length_b   1.000
_cell.length_c   1.000
_cell.angle_alpha   90.00
_cell.angle_beta   90.00
_cell.angle_gamma   90.00
#
_symmetry.space_group_name_H-M   'P 1'
#
loop_
_entity.id
_entity.type
_entity.pdbx_description
1 polymer ?
#
loop_
_entity_poly.entity_id
_entity_poly.type
_entity_poly.pdbx_seq_one_letter_code
_entity_poly.pdbx_strand_id
1 'polypeptide(L)'
;MRLPYFDYTTATRLPEVLSLLNEYQEEAVLMGGGTDLIPALKRRLLKPRLVIDLAKISGLRYILMDGPMVKIGAAATLEDVLTSDSIRSYFPALIQAVASIGAVSIQHHRATLVGNLMLNTRCQYYNQSQFWRSGKAPCFKAGGQTCFAEERGEKCRSVYQSDGGAALLSLTAMVHIQSVNGERIIPVADLFTGQGEKPFKLEPSEMVTEVLLPIPVGVAAGSYQKLRFRSAIDYPLVGAAGTIEFNKDRTGVETARLALTGISSAPLLIRQAGVWLVKNYNPAQGPEASQQVIAEAARLAMAETQLYPVDNIGATAAYRQKMIPV
;
A
#
# COMPACT_ATOMS: atom_id res chain seq x y z
N MET A 1 -19.76 19.32 2.69
CA MET A 1 -19.63 19.28 1.22
C MET A 1 -20.57 18.21 0.66
N ARG A 2 -21.38 18.56 -0.36
CA ARG A 2 -22.27 17.61 -1.04
C ARG A 2 -21.48 16.67 -1.94
N LEU A 3 -21.79 15.36 -1.95
CA LEU A 3 -21.22 14.38 -2.87
C LEU A 3 -21.61 14.67 -4.34
N PRO A 4 -20.83 14.23 -5.34
CA PRO A 4 -21.29 14.20 -6.73
C PRO A 4 -22.55 13.32 -6.86
N TYR A 5 -23.27 13.48 -7.93
CA TYR A 5 -24.31 12.50 -8.29
C TYR A 5 -23.62 11.22 -8.79
N PHE A 6 -24.12 10.08 -8.35
CA PHE A 6 -23.74 8.75 -8.80
C PHE A 6 -24.87 7.78 -8.45
N ASP A 7 -24.96 6.71 -9.21
CA ASP A 7 -25.77 5.57 -8.85
C ASP A 7 -25.02 4.72 -7.82
N TYR A 8 -25.77 4.11 -6.89
CA TYR A 8 -25.20 3.28 -5.84
C TYR A 8 -25.87 1.90 -5.85
N THR A 9 -25.04 0.87 -5.86
CA THR A 9 -25.52 -0.51 -5.74
C THR A 9 -24.73 -1.27 -4.68
N THR A 10 -25.40 -2.19 -4.00
CA THR A 10 -24.78 -3.12 -3.06
C THR A 10 -24.80 -4.51 -3.69
N ALA A 11 -23.62 -4.96 -4.15
CA ALA A 11 -23.49 -6.30 -4.70
C ALA A 11 -23.53 -7.37 -3.59
N THR A 12 -24.05 -8.54 -3.92
CA THR A 12 -24.15 -9.69 -3.00
C THR A 12 -23.26 -10.86 -3.42
N ARG A 13 -22.79 -10.86 -4.67
CA ARG A 13 -21.94 -11.91 -5.24
C ARG A 13 -20.85 -11.30 -6.12
N LEU A 14 -19.68 -11.92 -6.14
CA LEU A 14 -18.56 -11.48 -6.94
C LEU A 14 -18.85 -11.39 -8.45
N PRO A 15 -19.51 -12.36 -9.10
CA PRO A 15 -19.83 -12.26 -10.53
C PRO A 15 -20.67 -11.02 -10.90
N GLU A 16 -21.52 -10.55 -10.00
CA GLU A 16 -22.30 -9.31 -10.18
C GLU A 16 -21.36 -8.09 -10.24
N VAL A 17 -20.37 -8.01 -9.34
CA VAL A 17 -19.38 -6.94 -9.35
C VAL A 17 -18.57 -6.93 -10.64
N LEU A 18 -18.08 -8.11 -11.07
CA LEU A 18 -17.28 -8.23 -12.29
C LEU A 18 -18.08 -7.84 -13.53
N SER A 19 -19.36 -8.19 -13.59
CA SER A 19 -20.26 -7.80 -14.68
C SER A 19 -20.44 -6.29 -14.72
N LEU A 20 -20.70 -5.65 -13.56
CA LEU A 20 -20.83 -4.19 -13.47
C LEU A 20 -19.53 -3.45 -13.82
N LEU A 21 -18.38 -3.94 -13.37
CA LEU A 21 -17.10 -3.38 -13.78
C LEU A 21 -16.88 -3.48 -15.28
N ASN A 22 -17.25 -4.60 -15.88
CA ASN A 22 -17.14 -4.78 -17.33
C ASN A 22 -18.10 -3.87 -18.12
N GLU A 23 -19.30 -3.62 -17.60
CA GLU A 23 -20.29 -2.73 -18.23
C GLU A 23 -19.91 -1.25 -18.12
N TYR A 24 -19.53 -0.81 -16.91
CA TYR A 24 -19.30 0.62 -16.62
C TYR A 24 -17.86 1.06 -16.77
N GLN A 25 -16.88 0.13 -16.81
CA GLN A 25 -15.46 0.41 -16.99
C GLN A 25 -14.96 1.51 -16.02
N GLU A 26 -14.29 2.56 -16.53
CA GLU A 26 -13.76 3.68 -15.75
C GLU A 26 -14.85 4.53 -15.05
N GLU A 27 -16.11 4.38 -15.44
CA GLU A 27 -17.25 5.07 -14.80
C GLU A 27 -17.68 4.40 -13.49
N ALA A 28 -17.26 3.16 -13.22
CA ALA A 28 -17.52 2.47 -11.95
C ALA A 28 -16.38 2.64 -10.95
N VAL A 29 -16.72 2.65 -9.66
CA VAL A 29 -15.73 2.59 -8.58
C VAL A 29 -16.18 1.64 -7.49
N LEU A 30 -15.25 0.80 -7.02
CA LEU A 30 -15.47 -0.13 -5.93
C LEU A 30 -15.39 0.60 -4.58
N MET A 31 -16.27 0.24 -3.66
CA MET A 31 -16.25 0.71 -2.29
C MET A 31 -16.15 -0.48 -1.33
N GLY A 32 -15.00 -0.62 -0.66
CA GLY A 32 -14.86 -1.46 0.52
C GLY A 32 -15.45 -0.73 1.74
N GLY A 33 -14.60 -0.18 2.62
CA GLY A 33 -15.05 0.59 3.78
C GLY A 33 -15.39 2.06 3.54
N GLY A 34 -15.13 2.59 2.35
CA GLY A 34 -15.41 3.99 1.97
C GLY A 34 -14.53 5.06 2.63
N THR A 35 -13.61 4.68 3.51
CA THR A 35 -12.81 5.61 4.33
C THR A 35 -11.87 6.51 3.52
N ASP A 36 -11.49 6.10 2.32
CA ASP A 36 -10.70 6.89 1.37
C ASP A 36 -11.56 7.41 0.20
N LEU A 37 -12.49 6.60 -0.29
CA LEU A 37 -13.37 6.96 -1.40
C LEU A 37 -14.28 8.15 -1.07
N ILE A 38 -14.94 8.15 0.09
CA ILE A 38 -15.87 9.22 0.46
C ILE A 38 -15.17 10.59 0.56
N PRO A 39 -13.99 10.73 1.20
CA PRO A 39 -13.19 11.96 1.13
C PRO A 39 -12.80 12.38 -0.30
N ALA A 40 -12.49 11.45 -1.17
CA ALA A 40 -12.17 11.74 -2.57
C ALA A 40 -13.39 12.26 -3.35
N LEU A 41 -14.57 11.66 -3.17
CA LEU A 41 -15.84 12.13 -3.73
C LEU A 41 -16.20 13.52 -3.22
N LYS A 42 -16.06 13.79 -1.91
CA LYS A 42 -16.31 15.12 -1.31
C LYS A 42 -15.45 16.21 -1.93
N ARG A 43 -14.21 15.89 -2.31
CA ARG A 43 -13.28 16.83 -2.97
C ARG A 43 -13.42 16.88 -4.49
N ARG A 44 -14.33 16.09 -5.06
CA ARG A 44 -14.50 15.96 -6.51
C ARG A 44 -13.22 15.48 -7.22
N LEU A 45 -12.40 14.66 -6.56
CA LEU A 45 -11.27 13.97 -7.17
C LEU A 45 -11.73 12.85 -8.09
N LEU A 46 -12.86 12.23 -7.72
CA LEU A 46 -13.57 11.22 -8.49
C LEU A 46 -15.01 11.68 -8.71
N LYS A 47 -15.55 11.36 -9.88
CA LYS A 47 -16.95 11.58 -10.26
C LYS A 47 -17.47 10.35 -11.00
N PRO A 48 -17.57 9.21 -10.33
CA PRO A 48 -18.05 7.99 -10.97
C PRO A 48 -19.51 8.14 -11.34
N ARG A 49 -19.97 7.34 -12.31
CA ARG A 49 -21.38 7.13 -12.59
C ARG A 49 -21.98 6.12 -11.62
N LEU A 50 -21.19 5.07 -11.26
CA LEU A 50 -21.64 3.98 -10.39
C LEU A 50 -20.65 3.78 -9.24
N VAL A 51 -21.17 3.65 -8.01
CA VAL A 51 -20.44 3.16 -6.83
C VAL A 51 -20.96 1.77 -6.49
N ILE A 52 -20.06 0.77 -6.49
CA ILE A 52 -20.36 -0.63 -6.18
C ILE A 52 -19.87 -0.93 -4.77
N ASP A 53 -20.77 -1.16 -3.83
CA ASP A 53 -20.45 -1.49 -2.45
C ASP A 53 -20.24 -3.00 -2.30
N LEU A 54 -19.08 -3.37 -1.77
CA LEU A 54 -18.64 -4.76 -1.56
C LEU A 54 -19.02 -5.31 -0.18
N ALA A 55 -19.54 -4.49 0.73
CA ALA A 55 -19.72 -4.86 2.15
C ALA A 55 -20.63 -6.05 2.40
N LYS A 56 -21.53 -6.38 1.47
CA LYS A 56 -22.46 -7.52 1.60
C LYS A 56 -21.98 -8.79 0.90
N ILE A 57 -20.81 -8.80 0.29
CA ILE A 57 -20.25 -10.00 -0.35
C ILE A 57 -19.53 -10.83 0.71
N SER A 58 -20.25 -11.71 1.38
CA SER A 58 -19.69 -12.57 2.43
C SER A 58 -18.51 -13.42 1.93
N GLY A 59 -18.54 -13.86 0.68
CA GLY A 59 -17.46 -14.62 0.04
C GLY A 59 -16.16 -13.85 -0.19
N LEU A 60 -16.10 -12.54 0.10
CA LEU A 60 -14.87 -11.73 0.06
C LEU A 60 -14.37 -11.32 1.46
N ARG A 61 -15.09 -11.64 2.54
CA ARG A 61 -14.67 -11.32 3.90
C ARG A 61 -14.22 -12.58 4.63
N TYR A 62 -12.96 -12.91 4.50
CA TYR A 62 -12.35 -14.06 5.16
C TYR A 62 -10.85 -13.84 5.36
N ILE A 63 -10.29 -14.57 6.34
CA ILE A 63 -8.87 -14.82 6.50
C ILE A 63 -8.74 -16.31 6.81
N LEU A 64 -8.05 -17.05 5.95
CA LEU A 64 -7.93 -18.50 6.08
C LEU A 64 -6.54 -19.00 5.68
N MET A 65 -6.12 -20.08 6.29
CA MET A 65 -4.92 -20.82 5.92
C MET A 65 -5.26 -21.82 4.83
N ASP A 66 -4.50 -21.81 3.74
CA ASP A 66 -4.63 -22.74 2.62
C ASP A 66 -3.25 -23.25 2.22
N GLY A 67 -2.89 -24.45 2.73
CA GLY A 67 -1.56 -24.99 2.56
C GLY A 67 -0.46 -24.06 3.11
N PRO A 68 0.54 -23.69 2.28
CA PRO A 68 1.64 -22.82 2.70
C PRO A 68 1.29 -21.32 2.65
N MET A 69 0.03 -20.96 2.47
CA MET A 69 -0.42 -19.59 2.27
C MET A 69 -1.47 -19.18 3.31
N VAL A 70 -1.48 -17.89 3.67
CA VAL A 70 -2.64 -17.26 4.31
C VAL A 70 -3.32 -16.37 3.27
N LYS A 71 -4.62 -16.58 3.08
CA LYS A 71 -5.46 -15.84 2.13
C LYS A 71 -6.31 -14.82 2.86
N ILE A 72 -6.33 -13.59 2.35
CA ILE A 72 -7.09 -12.47 2.91
C ILE A 72 -8.00 -11.92 1.82
N GLY A 73 -9.32 -12.10 1.97
CA GLY A 73 -10.30 -11.63 1.00
C GLY A 73 -10.43 -10.09 0.97
N ALA A 74 -10.86 -9.56 -0.17
CA ALA A 74 -10.90 -8.12 -0.43
C ALA A 74 -11.80 -7.32 0.52
N ALA A 75 -12.81 -7.95 1.13
CA ALA A 75 -13.70 -7.31 2.09
C ALA A 75 -13.28 -7.54 3.56
N ALA A 76 -12.17 -8.26 3.83
CA ALA A 76 -11.63 -8.39 5.17
C ALA A 76 -11.17 -7.03 5.70
N THR A 77 -11.71 -6.63 6.86
CA THR A 77 -11.42 -5.34 7.46
C THR A 77 -10.03 -5.33 8.11
N LEU A 78 -9.51 -4.14 8.42
CA LEU A 78 -8.26 -4.02 9.16
C LEU A 78 -8.40 -4.66 10.56
N GLU A 79 -9.57 -4.59 11.18
CA GLU A 79 -9.87 -5.27 12.44
C GLU A 79 -9.82 -6.79 12.30
N ASP A 80 -10.37 -7.36 11.22
CA ASP A 80 -10.27 -8.80 10.94
C ASP A 80 -8.79 -9.24 10.85
N VAL A 81 -7.94 -8.42 10.22
CA VAL A 81 -6.49 -8.67 10.12
C VAL A 81 -5.81 -8.60 11.49
N LEU A 82 -6.13 -7.57 12.30
CA LEU A 82 -5.53 -7.36 13.63
C LEU A 82 -5.92 -8.43 14.63
N THR A 83 -7.09 -9.02 14.49
CA THR A 83 -7.61 -10.06 15.40
C THR A 83 -7.33 -11.49 14.94
N SER A 84 -6.82 -11.67 13.72
CA SER A 84 -6.49 -12.98 13.15
C SER A 84 -5.26 -13.60 13.82
N ASP A 85 -5.41 -14.78 14.42
CA ASP A 85 -4.31 -15.50 15.06
C ASP A 85 -3.23 -15.92 14.08
N SER A 86 -3.60 -16.32 12.87
CA SER A 86 -2.64 -16.69 11.81
C SER A 86 -1.79 -15.49 11.37
N ILE A 87 -2.41 -14.30 11.19
CA ILE A 87 -1.66 -13.09 10.83
C ILE A 87 -0.74 -12.66 11.98
N ARG A 88 -1.22 -12.69 13.21
CA ARG A 88 -0.43 -12.32 14.40
C ARG A 88 0.78 -13.22 14.59
N SER A 89 0.62 -14.51 14.33
CA SER A 89 1.67 -15.49 14.52
C SER A 89 2.77 -15.42 13.44
N TYR A 90 2.40 -15.21 12.18
CA TYR A 90 3.34 -15.33 11.06
C TYR A 90 3.79 -14.00 10.48
N PHE A 91 3.03 -12.90 10.64
CA PHE A 91 3.25 -11.65 9.91
C PHE A 91 3.27 -10.41 10.81
N PRO A 92 4.21 -10.31 11.78
CA PRO A 92 4.24 -9.20 12.74
C PRO A 92 4.42 -7.83 12.07
N ALA A 93 5.15 -7.73 10.95
CA ALA A 93 5.28 -6.49 10.18
C ALA A 93 3.92 -6.02 9.64
N LEU A 94 3.06 -6.95 9.17
CA LEU A 94 1.72 -6.60 8.68
C LEU A 94 0.83 -6.13 9.84
N ILE A 95 0.87 -6.79 10.99
CA ILE A 95 0.13 -6.36 12.20
C ILE A 95 0.50 -4.93 12.58
N GLN A 96 1.79 -4.61 12.66
CA GLN A 96 2.25 -3.26 13.02
C GLN A 96 1.87 -2.22 11.98
N ALA A 97 1.98 -2.55 10.68
CA ALA A 97 1.55 -1.68 9.61
C ALA A 97 0.05 -1.39 9.68
N VAL A 98 -0.78 -2.41 9.79
CA VAL A 98 -2.24 -2.29 9.88
C VAL A 98 -2.67 -1.53 11.12
N ALA A 99 -2.06 -1.79 12.28
CA ALA A 99 -2.33 -1.07 13.53
C ALA A 99 -2.02 0.44 13.43
N SER A 100 -1.11 0.83 12.54
CA SER A 100 -0.74 2.23 12.32
C SER A 100 -1.68 2.98 11.36
N ILE A 101 -2.61 2.30 10.67
CA ILE A 101 -3.51 2.89 9.69
C ILE A 101 -4.64 3.66 10.39
N GLY A 102 -4.73 4.95 10.10
CA GLY A 102 -5.88 5.78 10.47
C GLY A 102 -6.17 5.83 11.98
N ALA A 103 -7.42 5.58 12.35
CA ALA A 103 -7.89 5.51 13.73
C ALA A 103 -8.65 4.21 13.98
N VAL A 104 -8.51 3.69 15.21
CA VAL A 104 -9.16 2.46 15.67
C VAL A 104 -10.69 2.53 15.49
N SER A 105 -11.29 3.68 15.84
CA SER A 105 -12.75 3.84 15.87
C SER A 105 -13.46 3.77 14.51
N ILE A 106 -12.79 4.10 13.42
CA ILE A 106 -13.41 4.16 12.08
C ILE A 106 -12.65 3.30 11.09
N GLN A 107 -11.37 3.61 10.84
CA GLN A 107 -10.60 2.94 9.79
C GLN A 107 -10.44 1.45 10.07
N HIS A 108 -10.15 1.03 11.30
CA HIS A 108 -9.96 -0.40 11.59
C HIS A 108 -11.25 -1.20 11.34
N HIS A 109 -12.41 -0.69 11.73
CA HIS A 109 -13.68 -1.41 11.57
C HIS A 109 -14.27 -1.33 10.15
N ARG A 110 -13.87 -0.35 9.33
CA ARG A 110 -14.50 -0.12 8.02
C ARG A 110 -13.55 -0.30 6.85
N ALA A 111 -12.31 0.16 6.95
CA ALA A 111 -11.34 -0.01 5.87
C ALA A 111 -10.93 -1.48 5.74
N THR A 112 -10.62 -1.89 4.50
CA THR A 112 -10.13 -3.24 4.21
C THR A 112 -8.64 -3.21 3.87
N LEU A 113 -7.94 -4.33 4.06
CA LEU A 113 -6.53 -4.43 3.71
C LEU A 113 -6.30 -4.21 2.20
N VAL A 114 -7.15 -4.82 1.36
CA VAL A 114 -7.09 -4.61 -0.09
C VAL A 114 -7.40 -3.16 -0.44
N GLY A 115 -8.38 -2.51 0.21
CA GLY A 115 -8.64 -1.09 0.02
C GLY A 115 -7.45 -0.20 0.40
N ASN A 116 -6.69 -0.57 1.43
CA ASN A 116 -5.45 0.13 1.79
C ASN A 116 -4.32 -0.14 0.78
N LEU A 117 -4.18 -1.36 0.27
CA LEU A 117 -3.25 -1.67 -0.81
C LEU A 117 -3.58 -0.87 -2.08
N MET A 118 -4.86 -0.74 -2.41
CA MET A 118 -5.37 -0.03 -3.59
C MET A 118 -5.53 1.48 -3.37
N LEU A 119 -4.91 2.03 -2.32
CA LEU A 119 -4.92 3.46 -2.02
C LEU A 119 -4.33 4.26 -3.18
N ASN A 120 -5.10 5.19 -3.72
CA ASN A 120 -4.61 6.05 -4.80
C ASN A 120 -3.49 6.98 -4.29
N THR A 121 -2.52 7.27 -5.13
CA THR A 121 -1.41 8.18 -4.83
C THR A 121 -1.92 9.59 -4.47
N ARG A 122 -1.23 10.25 -3.56
CA ARG A 122 -1.63 11.55 -2.99
C ARG A 122 -0.64 12.66 -3.37
N CYS A 123 -1.18 13.86 -3.54
CA CYS A 123 -0.39 15.04 -3.86
C CYS A 123 -1.05 16.29 -3.25
N GLN A 124 -0.25 17.14 -2.61
CA GLN A 124 -0.73 18.39 -2.02
C GLN A 124 -1.40 19.33 -3.03
N TYR A 125 -1.05 19.23 -4.31
CA TYR A 125 -1.66 20.03 -5.37
C TYR A 125 -2.92 19.40 -5.96
N TYR A 126 -3.04 18.09 -5.96
CA TYR A 126 -4.19 17.36 -6.51
C TYR A 126 -5.28 17.11 -5.46
N ASN A 127 -4.91 16.73 -4.23
CA ASN A 127 -5.85 16.37 -3.18
C ASN A 127 -6.50 17.62 -2.50
N GLN A 128 -6.80 18.63 -3.29
CA GLN A 128 -7.48 19.87 -2.91
C GLN A 128 -8.96 19.86 -3.35
N SER A 129 -9.73 20.86 -2.92
CA SER A 129 -11.10 21.03 -3.39
C SER A 129 -11.14 21.31 -4.91
N GLN A 130 -12.26 21.00 -5.54
CA GLN A 130 -12.45 21.33 -6.96
C GLN A 130 -12.27 22.83 -7.22
N PHE A 131 -12.80 23.68 -6.34
CA PHE A 131 -12.66 25.15 -6.43
C PHE A 131 -11.18 25.56 -6.47
N TRP A 132 -10.38 25.05 -5.54
CA TRP A 132 -8.96 25.37 -5.51
C TRP A 132 -8.22 24.92 -6.78
N ARG A 133 -8.54 23.70 -7.28
CA ARG A 133 -7.93 23.18 -8.50
C ARG A 133 -8.33 23.92 -9.77
N SER A 134 -9.56 24.44 -9.84
CA SER A 134 -10.05 25.19 -11.01
C SER A 134 -9.32 26.52 -11.23
N GLY A 135 -8.63 27.05 -10.21
CA GLY A 135 -7.78 28.24 -10.34
C GLY A 135 -6.38 27.96 -10.90
N LYS A 136 -6.08 26.72 -11.33
CA LYS A 136 -4.76 26.31 -11.87
C LYS A 136 -4.94 25.50 -13.14
N ALA A 137 -3.89 25.49 -13.97
CA ALA A 137 -3.82 24.56 -15.10
C ALA A 137 -3.89 23.10 -14.59
N PRO A 138 -4.45 22.15 -15.37
CA PRO A 138 -4.48 20.75 -14.99
C PRO A 138 -3.06 20.17 -14.95
N CYS A 139 -2.74 19.43 -13.88
CA CYS A 139 -1.51 18.66 -13.80
C CYS A 139 -1.66 17.28 -14.46
N PHE A 140 -0.57 16.48 -14.60
CA PHE A 140 -0.62 15.13 -15.16
C PHE A 140 -1.76 14.28 -14.57
N LYS A 141 -1.94 14.29 -13.27
CA LYS A 141 -3.01 13.52 -12.59
C LYS A 141 -4.43 14.04 -12.87
N ALA A 142 -4.54 15.25 -13.39
CA ALA A 142 -5.79 15.87 -13.81
C ALA A 142 -5.95 15.95 -15.34
N GLY A 143 -5.15 15.18 -16.10
CA GLY A 143 -5.20 15.14 -17.57
C GLY A 143 -4.38 16.23 -18.27
N GLY A 144 -3.55 16.99 -17.54
CA GLY A 144 -2.65 17.99 -18.10
C GLY A 144 -1.22 17.45 -18.35
N GLN A 145 -0.28 18.38 -18.54
CA GLN A 145 1.11 18.09 -18.92
C GLN A 145 2.15 18.70 -17.96
N THR A 146 1.75 19.06 -16.74
CA THR A 146 2.61 19.73 -15.77
C THR A 146 2.59 18.99 -14.43
N CYS A 147 3.74 18.89 -13.75
CA CYS A 147 3.82 18.50 -12.36
C CYS A 147 4.13 19.73 -11.49
N PHE A 148 3.27 20.02 -10.50
CA PHE A 148 3.53 21.14 -9.57
C PHE A 148 4.43 20.75 -8.39
N ALA A 149 4.69 19.45 -8.19
CA ALA A 149 5.56 18.95 -7.12
C ALA A 149 7.02 18.81 -7.58
N GLU A 150 7.30 18.95 -8.87
CA GLU A 150 8.63 18.84 -9.45
C GLU A 150 8.75 19.82 -10.63
N GLU A 151 9.68 20.75 -10.53
CA GLU A 151 9.94 21.70 -11.62
C GLU A 151 10.46 20.94 -12.85
N ARG A 152 9.83 21.20 -14.02
CA ARG A 152 10.12 20.51 -15.28
C ARG A 152 9.94 18.98 -15.22
N GLY A 153 9.13 18.49 -14.26
CA GLY A 153 8.81 17.08 -14.17
C GLY A 153 8.06 16.57 -15.42
N GLU A 154 8.48 15.43 -15.93
CA GLU A 154 7.90 14.78 -17.13
C GLU A 154 6.79 13.79 -16.81
N LYS A 155 6.49 13.55 -15.52
CA LYS A 155 5.47 12.62 -15.03
C LYS A 155 4.87 13.08 -13.70
N CYS A 156 3.75 12.47 -13.33
CA CYS A 156 3.13 12.72 -12.03
C CYS A 156 4.01 12.19 -10.90
N ARG A 157 4.32 13.02 -9.91
CA ARG A 157 5.10 12.70 -8.71
C ARG A 157 4.22 12.62 -7.46
N SER A 158 2.95 12.23 -7.62
CA SER A 158 2.11 11.95 -6.46
C SER A 158 2.59 10.70 -5.72
N VAL A 159 2.44 10.71 -4.40
CA VAL A 159 3.11 9.76 -3.50
C VAL A 159 2.14 8.66 -3.07
N TYR A 160 2.57 7.42 -3.15
CA TYR A 160 1.86 6.27 -2.59
C TYR A 160 2.15 6.17 -1.08
N GLN A 161 1.11 6.13 -0.26
CA GLN A 161 1.21 6.25 1.19
C GLN A 161 0.43 5.15 1.94
N SER A 162 0.44 3.92 1.42
CA SER A 162 -0.15 2.77 2.09
C SER A 162 0.85 2.13 3.04
N ASP A 163 0.49 2.01 4.30
CA ASP A 163 1.25 1.26 5.32
C ASP A 163 1.22 -0.24 4.99
N GLY A 164 0.03 -0.77 4.69
CA GLY A 164 -0.16 -2.18 4.31
C GLY A 164 0.60 -2.56 3.05
N GLY A 165 0.67 -1.66 2.05
CA GLY A 165 1.37 -1.93 0.79
C GLY A 165 2.87 -2.17 0.98
N ALA A 166 3.55 -1.42 1.87
CA ALA A 166 4.96 -1.66 2.19
C ALA A 166 5.16 -2.99 2.92
N ALA A 167 4.30 -3.30 3.90
CA ALA A 167 4.36 -4.57 4.62
C ALA A 167 4.14 -5.76 3.68
N LEU A 168 3.11 -5.71 2.82
CA LEU A 168 2.82 -6.75 1.84
C LEU A 168 3.99 -6.96 0.85
N LEU A 169 4.65 -5.88 0.44
CA LEU A 169 5.82 -5.96 -0.44
C LEU A 169 7.00 -6.66 0.25
N SER A 170 7.29 -6.34 1.53
CA SER A 170 8.36 -7.00 2.29
C SER A 170 8.08 -8.48 2.56
N LEU A 171 6.80 -8.88 2.61
CA LEU A 171 6.32 -10.24 2.82
C LEU A 171 6.22 -11.07 1.53
N THR A 172 6.64 -10.53 0.39
CA THR A 172 6.47 -11.18 -0.93
C THR A 172 5.03 -11.61 -1.23
N ALA A 173 4.07 -10.82 -0.75
CA ALA A 173 2.67 -11.09 -0.97
C ALA A 173 2.33 -11.12 -2.46
N MET A 174 1.32 -11.91 -2.81
CA MET A 174 0.71 -11.93 -4.14
C MET A 174 -0.72 -11.40 -4.06
N VAL A 175 -1.27 -10.98 -5.19
CA VAL A 175 -2.67 -10.58 -5.33
C VAL A 175 -3.35 -11.42 -6.38
N HIS A 176 -4.57 -11.85 -6.09
CA HIS A 176 -5.47 -12.49 -7.04
C HIS A 176 -6.36 -11.42 -7.66
N ILE A 177 -6.31 -11.30 -8.97
CA ILE A 177 -7.05 -10.33 -9.77
C ILE A 177 -8.03 -11.10 -10.63
N GLN A 178 -9.30 -10.66 -10.64
CA GLN A 178 -10.36 -11.28 -11.41
C GLN A 178 -11.14 -10.26 -12.26
N SER A 179 -11.64 -10.73 -13.38
CA SER A 179 -12.57 -10.03 -14.29
C SER A 179 -13.54 -11.04 -14.90
N VAL A 180 -14.47 -10.57 -15.71
CA VAL A 180 -15.34 -11.48 -16.51
C VAL A 180 -14.56 -12.28 -17.56
N ASN A 181 -13.37 -11.82 -17.94
CA ASN A 181 -12.55 -12.42 -18.99
C ASN A 181 -11.50 -13.42 -18.45
N GLY A 182 -11.41 -13.59 -17.14
CA GLY A 182 -10.46 -14.49 -16.51
C GLY A 182 -9.85 -13.95 -15.23
N GLU A 183 -8.85 -14.66 -14.74
CA GLU A 183 -8.18 -14.36 -13.49
C GLU A 183 -6.67 -14.56 -13.61
N ARG A 184 -5.92 -13.89 -12.73
CA ARG A 184 -4.46 -14.02 -12.64
C ARG A 184 -3.97 -13.74 -11.23
N ILE A 185 -2.85 -14.37 -10.86
CA ILE A 185 -2.16 -14.12 -9.61
C ILE A 185 -0.80 -13.51 -9.95
N ILE A 186 -0.50 -12.36 -9.35
CA ILE A 186 0.77 -11.67 -9.55
C ILE A 186 1.39 -11.25 -8.22
N PRO A 187 2.71 -11.10 -8.13
CA PRO A 187 3.36 -10.48 -6.97
C PRO A 187 2.84 -9.06 -6.75
N VAL A 188 2.71 -8.63 -5.49
CA VAL A 188 2.36 -7.24 -5.15
C VAL A 188 3.34 -6.24 -5.78
N ALA A 189 4.62 -6.63 -5.93
CA ALA A 189 5.63 -5.81 -6.61
C ALA A 189 5.24 -5.45 -8.06
N ASP A 190 4.56 -6.36 -8.74
CA ASP A 190 4.19 -6.20 -10.15
C ASP A 190 2.86 -5.47 -10.36
N LEU A 191 2.11 -5.22 -9.28
CA LEU A 191 0.84 -4.50 -9.30
C LEU A 191 1.00 -3.01 -9.68
N PHE A 192 2.15 -2.42 -9.42
CA PHE A 192 2.38 -0.98 -9.54
C PHE A 192 3.02 -0.59 -10.88
N THR A 193 2.56 0.54 -11.43
CA THR A 193 3.15 1.15 -12.65
C THR A 193 4.37 2.03 -12.32
N GLY A 194 4.45 2.57 -11.09
CA GLY A 194 5.37 3.64 -10.75
C GLY A 194 4.96 5.03 -11.24
N GLN A 195 3.78 5.16 -11.87
CA GLN A 195 3.21 6.41 -12.36
C GLN A 195 2.14 6.91 -11.39
N GLY A 196 2.24 8.16 -10.98
CA GLY A 196 1.34 8.70 -9.97
C GLY A 196 -0.10 8.90 -10.45
N GLU A 197 -0.32 9.13 -11.72
CA GLU A 197 -1.63 9.29 -12.36
C GLU A 197 -2.38 7.97 -12.55
N LYS A 198 -1.68 6.88 -12.91
CA LYS A 198 -2.22 5.51 -13.07
C LYS A 198 -1.37 4.55 -12.23
N PRO A 199 -1.55 4.49 -10.91
CA PRO A 199 -0.63 3.80 -10.02
C PRO A 199 -0.64 2.27 -10.15
N PHE A 200 -1.71 1.66 -10.69
CA PHE A 200 -1.89 0.20 -10.75
C PHE A 200 -1.96 -0.32 -12.17
N LYS A 201 -1.41 -1.52 -12.38
CA LYS A 201 -1.52 -2.29 -13.62
C LYS A 201 -2.80 -3.14 -13.62
N LEU A 202 -3.92 -2.44 -13.52
CA LEU A 202 -5.26 -3.04 -13.59
C LEU A 202 -6.03 -2.42 -14.75
N GLU A 203 -6.78 -3.26 -15.45
CA GLU A 203 -7.79 -2.80 -16.37
C GLU A 203 -9.04 -2.34 -15.61
N PRO A 204 -9.85 -1.43 -16.18
CA PRO A 204 -11.05 -0.95 -15.50
C PRO A 204 -12.06 -2.04 -15.11
N SER A 205 -12.08 -3.16 -15.84
CA SER A 205 -12.93 -4.33 -15.59
C SER A 205 -12.36 -5.32 -14.57
N GLU A 206 -11.14 -5.08 -14.04
CA GLU A 206 -10.47 -5.96 -13.09
C GLU A 206 -10.62 -5.48 -11.66
N MET A 207 -10.64 -6.43 -10.71
CA MET A 207 -10.50 -6.13 -9.28
C MET A 207 -9.56 -7.11 -8.59
N VAL A 208 -8.88 -6.62 -7.57
CA VAL A 208 -8.16 -7.47 -6.61
C VAL A 208 -9.19 -8.10 -5.67
N THR A 209 -9.30 -9.42 -5.69
CA THR A 209 -10.25 -10.18 -4.89
C THR A 209 -9.67 -10.74 -3.62
N GLU A 210 -8.32 -10.90 -3.57
CA GLU A 210 -7.64 -11.59 -2.50
C GLU A 210 -6.15 -11.17 -2.43
N VAL A 211 -5.60 -11.15 -1.23
CA VAL A 211 -4.15 -11.09 -0.96
C VAL A 211 -3.71 -12.46 -0.45
N LEU A 212 -2.58 -12.95 -0.97
CA LEU A 212 -1.98 -14.23 -0.64
C LEU A 212 -0.63 -13.97 0.03
N LEU A 213 -0.45 -14.50 1.22
CA LEU A 213 0.77 -14.35 2.03
C LEU A 213 1.45 -15.71 2.18
N PRO A 214 2.67 -15.90 1.66
CA PRO A 214 3.42 -17.12 1.91
C PRO A 214 3.81 -17.22 3.38
N ILE A 215 3.52 -18.36 4.00
CA ILE A 215 3.91 -18.64 5.39
C ILE A 215 5.42 -18.91 5.40
N PRO A 216 6.21 -18.23 6.25
CA PRO A 216 7.64 -18.52 6.38
C PRO A 216 7.89 -19.97 6.76
N VAL A 217 8.83 -20.62 6.10
CA VAL A 217 9.17 -22.03 6.40
C VAL A 217 9.99 -22.16 7.69
N GLY A 218 10.76 -21.12 8.00
CA GLY A 218 11.63 -21.06 9.18
C GLY A 218 11.20 -20.00 10.19
N VAL A 219 12.16 -19.62 11.04
CA VAL A 219 11.96 -18.51 11.96
C VAL A 219 12.10 -17.21 11.20
N ALA A 220 11.05 -16.43 11.24
CA ALA A 220 11.01 -15.11 10.64
C ALA A 220 10.79 -14.03 11.71
N ALA A 221 11.34 -12.85 11.47
CA ALA A 221 11.06 -11.65 12.22
C ALA A 221 10.68 -10.53 11.25
N GLY A 222 9.80 -9.64 11.70
CA GLY A 222 9.39 -8.51 10.88
C GLY A 222 8.94 -7.34 11.72
N SER A 223 9.13 -6.14 11.18
CA SER A 223 8.72 -4.90 11.82
C SER A 223 8.25 -3.88 10.80
N TYR A 224 7.40 -2.96 11.24
CA TYR A 224 7.00 -1.79 10.50
C TYR A 224 7.16 -0.53 11.33
N GLN A 225 7.81 0.49 10.77
CA GLN A 225 7.98 1.81 11.38
C GLN A 225 7.37 2.88 10.50
N LYS A 226 6.75 3.88 11.13
CA LYS A 226 6.04 4.96 10.44
C LYS A 226 6.42 6.32 10.99
N LEU A 227 7.05 7.13 10.15
CA LEU A 227 7.20 8.55 10.40
C LEU A 227 5.93 9.27 9.96
N ARG A 228 5.34 10.07 10.84
CA ARG A 228 4.11 10.85 10.62
C ARG A 228 4.09 12.12 11.45
N PHE A 229 3.24 13.10 11.12
CA PHE A 229 3.12 14.33 11.90
C PHE A 229 2.34 14.13 13.20
N ARG A 230 1.31 13.28 13.18
CA ARG A 230 0.38 13.06 14.29
C ARG A 230 0.39 11.59 14.70
N SER A 231 0.07 11.35 15.95
CA SER A 231 0.00 9.98 16.50
C SER A 231 -1.15 9.13 15.95
N ALA A 232 -2.18 9.73 15.37
CA ALA A 232 -3.34 9.06 14.77
C ALA A 232 -3.87 9.79 13.54
N ILE A 233 -4.61 9.07 12.69
CA ILE A 233 -5.29 9.59 11.47
C ILE A 233 -4.30 10.32 10.57
N ASP A 234 -3.17 9.69 10.29
CA ASP A 234 -2.15 10.27 9.42
C ASP A 234 -1.58 9.22 8.46
N TYR A 235 -1.16 9.71 7.29
CA TYR A 235 -0.44 8.91 6.31
C TYR A 235 1.07 8.92 6.61
N PRO A 236 1.84 7.90 6.20
CA PRO A 236 3.29 7.94 6.37
C PRO A 236 3.91 9.05 5.53
N LEU A 237 4.79 9.84 6.13
CA LEU A 237 5.77 10.65 5.42
C LEU A 237 6.86 9.75 4.83
N VAL A 238 7.32 8.80 5.65
CA VAL A 238 8.14 7.65 5.30
C VAL A 238 7.64 6.49 6.14
N GLY A 239 7.40 5.36 5.52
CA GLY A 239 7.11 4.10 6.20
C GLY A 239 8.11 3.04 5.75
N ALA A 240 8.63 2.26 6.70
CA ALA A 240 9.59 1.20 6.44
C ALA A 240 9.07 -0.14 7.00
N ALA A 241 8.97 -1.14 6.14
CA ALA A 241 8.66 -2.52 6.50
C ALA A 241 9.91 -3.38 6.29
N GLY A 242 10.26 -4.19 7.28
CA GLY A 242 11.36 -5.15 7.18
C GLY A 242 10.88 -6.55 7.53
N THR A 243 11.33 -7.54 6.78
CA THR A 243 11.12 -8.97 7.07
C THR A 243 12.43 -9.70 6.86
N ILE A 244 12.82 -10.50 7.86
CA ILE A 244 14.03 -11.31 7.85
C ILE A 244 13.63 -12.76 8.14
N GLU A 245 14.13 -13.69 7.35
CA GLU A 245 14.03 -15.12 7.60
C GLU A 245 15.43 -15.64 7.97
N PHE A 246 15.55 -16.38 9.07
CA PHE A 246 16.79 -16.93 9.55
C PHE A 246 17.00 -18.34 9.01
N ASN A 247 18.26 -18.73 8.86
CA ASN A 247 18.63 -20.10 8.61
C ASN A 247 18.21 -21.01 9.79
N LYS A 248 18.20 -22.33 9.56
CA LYS A 248 17.73 -23.30 10.56
C LYS A 248 18.45 -23.18 11.91
N ASP A 249 19.73 -22.86 11.91
CA ASP A 249 20.57 -22.75 13.10
C ASP A 249 20.49 -21.38 13.77
N ARG A 250 19.77 -20.43 13.17
CA ARG A 250 19.68 -19.01 13.58
C ARG A 250 21.04 -18.30 13.70
N THR A 251 22.03 -18.78 12.98
CA THR A 251 23.38 -18.20 12.94
C THR A 251 23.55 -17.13 11.86
N GLY A 252 22.60 -17.05 10.92
CA GLY A 252 22.61 -16.11 9.82
C GLY A 252 21.24 -15.86 9.24
N VAL A 253 21.17 -14.94 8.31
CA VAL A 253 19.97 -14.54 7.58
C VAL A 253 19.94 -15.27 6.24
N GLU A 254 18.84 -15.98 5.96
CA GLU A 254 18.59 -16.61 4.67
C GLU A 254 17.97 -15.61 3.67
N THR A 255 17.00 -14.83 4.12
CA THR A 255 16.41 -13.76 3.33
C THR A 255 16.19 -12.50 4.17
N ALA A 256 16.41 -11.33 3.57
CA ALA A 256 16.06 -10.04 4.14
C ALA A 256 15.41 -9.15 3.08
N ARG A 257 14.26 -8.58 3.41
CA ARG A 257 13.49 -7.73 2.52
C ARG A 257 13.09 -6.46 3.25
N LEU A 258 13.47 -5.32 2.68
CA LEU A 258 13.06 -4.01 3.16
C LEU A 258 12.22 -3.34 2.10
N ALA A 259 11.12 -2.74 2.52
CA ALA A 259 10.23 -1.99 1.65
C ALA A 259 9.91 -0.62 2.25
N LEU A 260 9.93 0.42 1.42
CA LEU A 260 9.60 1.78 1.81
C LEU A 260 8.32 2.26 1.14
N THR A 261 7.55 3.08 1.83
CA THR A 261 6.40 3.82 1.31
C THR A 261 6.48 5.29 1.69
N GLY A 262 5.67 6.14 1.07
CA GLY A 262 5.64 7.57 1.37
C GLY A 262 6.68 8.41 0.63
N ILE A 263 7.51 7.82 -0.22
CA ILE A 263 8.61 8.52 -0.92
C ILE A 263 8.52 8.47 -2.44
N SER A 264 7.69 7.60 -3.00
CA SER A 264 7.55 7.38 -4.45
C SER A 264 6.09 7.18 -4.82
N SER A 265 5.78 7.11 -6.12
CA SER A 265 4.45 6.79 -6.64
C SER A 265 4.06 5.30 -6.51
N ALA A 266 4.98 4.47 -6.02
CA ALA A 266 4.79 3.06 -5.67
C ALA A 266 5.57 2.74 -4.38
N PRO A 267 5.27 1.64 -3.68
CA PRO A 267 6.15 1.16 -2.63
C PRO A 267 7.44 0.63 -3.27
N LEU A 268 8.56 0.79 -2.59
CA LEU A 268 9.88 0.44 -3.12
C LEU A 268 10.49 -0.72 -2.33
N LEU A 269 10.87 -1.79 -3.00
CA LEU A 269 11.70 -2.85 -2.41
C LEU A 269 13.17 -2.43 -2.48
N ILE A 270 13.83 -2.36 -1.33
CA ILE A 270 15.22 -1.91 -1.19
C ILE A 270 16.14 -3.11 -1.28
N ARG A 271 16.69 -3.34 -2.46
CA ARG A 271 17.43 -4.56 -2.78
C ARG A 271 18.83 -4.58 -2.17
N GLN A 272 19.57 -3.48 -2.25
CA GLN A 272 20.96 -3.44 -1.80
C GLN A 272 21.06 -3.66 -0.29
N ALA A 273 20.20 -3.01 0.49
CA ALA A 273 20.13 -3.21 1.93
C ALA A 273 19.77 -4.64 2.31
N GLY A 274 18.82 -5.28 1.59
CA GLY A 274 18.46 -6.68 1.81
C GLY A 274 19.64 -7.63 1.55
N VAL A 275 20.33 -7.46 0.41
CA VAL A 275 21.52 -8.27 0.07
C VAL A 275 22.65 -8.06 1.09
N TRP A 276 22.83 -6.84 1.58
CA TRP A 276 23.80 -6.54 2.61
C TRP A 276 23.51 -7.28 3.92
N LEU A 277 22.27 -7.24 4.39
CA LEU A 277 21.82 -7.92 5.61
C LEU A 277 22.02 -9.44 5.52
N VAL A 278 21.67 -10.06 4.40
CA VAL A 278 21.87 -11.51 4.18
C VAL A 278 23.35 -11.88 4.33
N LYS A 279 24.27 -11.05 3.82
CA LYS A 279 25.71 -11.34 3.83
C LYS A 279 26.39 -11.07 5.16
N ASN A 280 25.90 -10.08 5.93
CA ASN A 280 26.69 -9.50 7.02
C ASN A 280 26.00 -9.59 8.38
N TYR A 281 24.66 -9.79 8.44
CA TYR A 281 23.97 -9.86 9.72
C TYR A 281 24.05 -11.24 10.32
N ASN A 282 24.63 -11.33 11.51
CA ASN A 282 24.66 -12.53 12.33
C ASN A 282 24.12 -12.22 13.72
N PRO A 283 23.00 -12.80 14.13
CA PRO A 283 22.39 -12.56 15.46
C PRO A 283 23.33 -12.89 16.64
N ALA A 284 24.31 -13.79 16.45
CA ALA A 284 25.25 -14.20 17.46
C ALA A 284 26.43 -13.22 17.69
N GLN A 285 26.60 -12.20 16.83
CA GLN A 285 27.71 -11.26 16.90
C GLN A 285 27.60 -10.22 18.03
N GLY A 286 26.48 -10.19 18.73
CA GLY A 286 26.22 -9.20 19.77
C GLY A 286 25.69 -7.87 19.24
N PRO A 287 25.23 -6.97 20.14
CA PRO A 287 24.47 -5.78 19.76
C PRO A 287 25.27 -4.73 18.99
N GLU A 288 26.56 -4.50 19.33
CA GLU A 288 27.37 -3.48 18.67
C GLU A 288 27.66 -3.82 17.19
N ALA A 289 28.09 -5.07 16.91
CA ALA A 289 28.32 -5.53 15.54
C ALA A 289 27.02 -5.54 14.72
N SER A 290 25.91 -5.95 15.33
CA SER A 290 24.57 -5.88 14.70
C SER A 290 24.20 -4.44 14.34
N GLN A 291 24.48 -3.49 15.22
CA GLN A 291 24.14 -2.09 14.99
C GLN A 291 24.93 -1.48 13.83
N GLN A 292 26.23 -1.84 13.67
CA GLN A 292 27.03 -1.41 12.54
C GLN A 292 26.49 -1.96 11.19
N VAL A 293 26.11 -3.24 11.17
CA VAL A 293 25.53 -3.86 9.98
C VAL A 293 24.20 -3.21 9.60
N ILE A 294 23.35 -2.91 10.59
CA ILE A 294 22.06 -2.23 10.40
C ILE A 294 22.26 -0.79 9.91
N ALA A 295 23.22 -0.06 10.47
CA ALA A 295 23.54 1.31 10.05
C ALA A 295 23.98 1.36 8.58
N GLU A 296 24.79 0.40 8.13
CA GLU A 296 25.18 0.32 6.73
C GLU A 296 24.01 -0.07 5.81
N ALA A 297 23.14 -0.99 6.24
CA ALA A 297 21.91 -1.30 5.49
C ALA A 297 21.03 -0.05 5.32
N ALA A 298 20.88 0.75 6.37
CA ALA A 298 20.14 2.01 6.35
C ALA A 298 20.76 3.04 5.40
N ARG A 299 22.11 3.15 5.39
CA ARG A 299 22.84 4.01 4.45
C ARG A 299 22.64 3.58 3.00
N LEU A 300 22.67 2.27 2.72
CA LEU A 300 22.40 1.72 1.40
C LEU A 300 20.95 2.00 0.96
N ALA A 301 19.97 1.87 1.87
CA ALA A 301 18.58 2.20 1.59
C ALA A 301 18.42 3.69 1.21
N MET A 302 19.08 4.59 1.92
CA MET A 302 19.09 6.02 1.61
C MET A 302 19.72 6.29 0.23
N ALA A 303 20.83 5.66 -0.10
CA ALA A 303 21.50 5.82 -1.39
C ALA A 303 20.64 5.30 -2.56
N GLU A 304 20.03 4.11 -2.41
CA GLU A 304 19.18 3.49 -3.43
C GLU A 304 17.93 4.33 -3.73
N THR A 305 17.47 5.14 -2.78
CA THR A 305 16.25 5.92 -2.89
C THR A 305 16.46 7.42 -3.16
N GLN A 306 17.68 7.86 -3.40
CA GLN A 306 18.03 9.28 -3.50
C GLN A 306 17.21 10.09 -4.51
N LEU A 307 16.77 9.49 -5.62
CA LEU A 307 16.04 10.16 -6.69
C LEU A 307 14.51 10.09 -6.57
N TYR A 308 13.98 9.41 -5.53
CA TYR A 308 12.54 9.20 -5.41
C TYR A 308 11.81 10.30 -4.63
N PRO A 309 12.29 10.82 -3.48
CA PRO A 309 11.57 11.82 -2.73
C PRO A 309 11.38 13.12 -3.49
N VAL A 310 10.21 13.73 -3.33
CA VAL A 310 9.87 15.06 -3.84
C VAL A 310 9.23 15.90 -2.75
N ASP A 311 9.24 17.22 -2.92
CA ASP A 311 8.54 18.17 -2.04
C ASP A 311 7.02 18.00 -2.21
N ASN A 312 6.41 17.24 -1.33
CA ASN A 312 4.99 16.91 -1.43
C ASN A 312 4.41 16.53 -0.05
N ILE A 313 3.10 16.68 0.10
CA ILE A 313 2.38 16.24 1.32
C ILE A 313 3.07 16.70 2.61
N GLY A 314 3.35 18.02 2.71
CA GLY A 314 3.83 18.64 3.94
C GLY A 314 5.27 18.34 4.35
N ALA A 315 6.04 17.60 3.55
CA ALA A 315 7.45 17.33 3.82
C ALA A 315 8.31 17.56 2.58
N THR A 316 9.54 18.07 2.79
CA THR A 316 10.51 18.25 1.72
C THR A 316 11.18 16.93 1.33
N ALA A 317 11.68 16.85 0.11
CA ALA A 317 12.50 15.74 -0.37
C ALA A 317 13.69 15.49 0.54
N ALA A 318 14.40 16.55 0.92
CA ALA A 318 15.56 16.49 1.82
C ALA A 318 15.23 15.91 3.20
N TYR A 319 14.07 16.29 3.78
CA TYR A 319 13.64 15.75 5.06
C TYR A 319 13.29 14.27 4.95
N ARG A 320 12.54 13.87 3.92
CA ARG A 320 12.21 12.44 3.68
C ARG A 320 13.48 11.62 3.51
N GLN A 321 14.45 12.12 2.71
CA GLN A 321 15.73 11.46 2.48
C GLN A 321 16.51 11.28 3.78
N LYS A 322 16.59 12.32 4.61
CA LYS A 322 17.24 12.27 5.93
C LYS A 322 16.61 11.24 6.87
N MET A 323 15.30 11.03 6.77
CA MET A 323 14.54 10.15 7.68
C MET A 323 14.48 8.68 7.24
N ILE A 324 14.94 8.35 6.04
CA ILE A 324 14.98 6.95 5.55
C ILE A 324 15.86 6.05 6.43
N PRO A 325 17.08 6.48 6.86
CA PRO A 325 17.94 5.65 7.68
C PRO A 325 17.59 5.65 9.18
N VAL A 326 16.61 6.44 9.61
CA VAL A 326 16.17 6.56 11.01
C VAL A 326 15.05 5.58 11.34
#